data_435dc35f5778b48181d043a28d7fd235
#
_entry.id   435dc35f5778b48181d043a28d7fd235
#
_cell.length_a   1.000
_cell.length_b   1.000
_cell.length_c   1.000
_cell.angle_alpha   90.00
_cell.angle_beta   90.00
_cell.angle_gamma   90.00
#
_symmetry.space_group_name_H-M   'P 1'
#
loop_
_entity.id
_entity.type
_entity.pdbx_description
1 polymer ?
#
loop_
_entity_poly.entity_id
_entity_poly.type
_entity_poly.pdbx_seq_one_letter_code
_entity_poly.pdbx_strand_id
1 'polypeptide(L)'
;MERHAMIIGIKEDRIEEYKKYHASPWPEIKDCISNSNIKNFSIYIYKTTLFGYFEYHGNNLKLDMESWANNEKMQEWWKIHIPMMEPLDEGNRDDGWIYMDEIFHT
;
A
#
# COMPACT_ATOMS: atom_id res chain seq x y z
N MET A 1 19.17 -1.54 -0.28
CA MET A 1 17.80 -1.67 0.22
C MET A 1 17.27 -0.28 0.58
N GLU A 2 16.04 0.00 0.17
CA GLU A 2 15.37 1.26 0.45
C GLU A 2 14.22 1.04 1.42
N ARG A 3 13.99 1.98 2.32
CA ARG A 3 12.83 1.96 3.22
C ARG A 3 11.85 3.03 2.77
N HIS A 4 10.59 2.69 2.75
CA HIS A 4 9.53 3.62 2.35
C HIS A 4 8.41 3.60 3.38
N ALA A 5 7.94 4.78 3.76
CA ALA A 5 6.80 4.93 4.65
C ALA A 5 5.80 5.86 4.00
N MET A 6 4.51 5.56 4.16
CA MET A 6 3.46 6.29 3.47
C MET A 6 2.18 6.33 4.31
N ILE A 7 1.34 7.32 4.05
CA ILE A 7 0.06 7.46 4.76
C ILE A 7 -1.08 7.71 3.79
N ILE A 8 -2.27 7.28 4.22
CA ILE A 8 -3.52 7.57 3.53
C ILE A 8 -4.66 7.51 4.56
N GLY A 9 -5.72 8.27 4.32
CA GLY A 9 -6.92 8.14 5.13
C GLY A 9 -7.80 6.99 4.69
N ILE A 10 -8.66 6.52 5.59
CA ILE A 10 -9.66 5.49 5.30
C ILE A 10 -11.00 5.96 5.85
N LYS A 11 -12.08 5.66 5.13
CA LYS A 11 -13.42 5.98 5.58
C LYS A 11 -13.75 5.19 6.84
N GLU A 12 -14.25 5.88 7.86
CA GLU A 12 -14.52 5.27 9.16
C GLU A 12 -15.43 4.04 9.06
N ASP A 13 -16.46 4.11 8.24
CA ASP A 13 -17.42 3.01 8.08
C ASP A 13 -16.89 1.85 7.24
N ARG A 14 -15.68 1.96 6.70
CA ARG A 14 -15.07 0.90 5.90
C ARG A 14 -13.90 0.22 6.61
N ILE A 15 -13.56 0.64 7.83
CA ILE A 15 -12.40 0.11 8.56
C ILE A 15 -12.52 -1.39 8.81
N GLU A 16 -13.67 -1.86 9.28
CA GLU A 16 -13.82 -3.27 9.59
C GLU A 16 -13.73 -4.15 8.35
N GLU A 17 -14.28 -3.72 7.23
CA GLU A 17 -14.16 -4.42 5.97
C GLU A 17 -12.71 -4.48 5.50
N TYR A 18 -12.00 -3.36 5.59
CA TYR A 18 -10.59 -3.28 5.23
C TYR A 18 -9.77 -4.27 6.05
N LYS A 19 -10.00 -4.31 7.37
CA LYS A 19 -9.30 -5.24 8.25
C LYS A 19 -9.55 -6.70 7.89
N LYS A 20 -10.78 -7.04 7.51
CA LYS A 20 -11.12 -8.41 7.12
C LYS A 20 -10.33 -8.87 5.90
N TYR A 21 -10.25 -8.02 4.88
CA TYR A 21 -9.48 -8.36 3.67
C TYR A 21 -8.01 -8.54 4.00
N HIS A 22 -7.46 -7.71 4.88
CA HIS A 22 -6.03 -7.73 5.20
C HIS A 22 -5.67 -8.79 6.22
N ALA A 23 -6.63 -9.35 6.95
CA ALA A 23 -6.39 -10.48 7.83
C ALA A 23 -6.16 -11.77 7.03
N SER A 24 -6.73 -11.86 5.83
CA SER A 24 -6.59 -13.01 4.95
C SER A 24 -6.46 -12.53 3.52
N PRO A 25 -5.32 -11.92 3.17
CA PRO A 25 -5.14 -11.38 1.81
C PRO A 25 -5.08 -12.52 0.80
N TRP A 26 -5.51 -12.21 -0.42
CA TRP A 26 -5.44 -13.21 -1.49
C TRP A 26 -3.99 -13.62 -1.74
N PRO A 27 -3.71 -14.92 -1.94
CA PRO A 27 -2.33 -15.37 -2.21
C PRO A 27 -1.69 -14.64 -3.39
N GLU A 28 -2.47 -14.36 -4.43
CA GLU A 28 -1.97 -13.66 -5.62
C GLU A 28 -1.47 -12.25 -5.31
N ILE A 29 -2.07 -11.59 -4.31
CA ILE A 29 -1.64 -10.25 -3.89
C ILE A 29 -0.29 -10.34 -3.18
N LYS A 30 -0.16 -11.32 -2.28
CA LYS A 30 1.11 -11.55 -1.55
C LYS A 30 2.23 -11.89 -2.53
N ASP A 31 1.94 -12.73 -3.51
CA ASP A 31 2.91 -13.11 -4.53
C ASP A 31 3.32 -11.92 -5.38
N CYS A 32 2.35 -11.10 -5.78
CA CYS A 32 2.62 -9.90 -6.57
C CYS A 32 3.56 -8.94 -5.84
N ILE A 33 3.32 -8.72 -4.56
CA ILE A 33 4.17 -7.86 -3.74
C ILE A 33 5.58 -8.44 -3.63
N SER A 34 5.69 -9.74 -3.31
CA SER A 34 7.00 -10.40 -3.17
C SER A 34 7.79 -10.38 -4.47
N ASN A 35 7.11 -10.62 -5.59
CA ASN A 35 7.75 -10.64 -6.91
C ASN A 35 8.20 -9.25 -7.38
N SER A 36 7.76 -8.20 -6.71
CA SER A 36 8.16 -6.82 -7.00
C SER A 36 9.35 -6.36 -6.17
N ASN A 37 10.07 -7.29 -5.54
CA ASN A 37 11.23 -7.01 -4.69
C ASN A 37 10.88 -6.20 -3.44
N ILE A 38 9.63 -6.29 -3.00
CA ILE A 38 9.15 -5.62 -1.80
C ILE A 38 9.06 -6.63 -0.67
N LYS A 39 9.64 -6.29 0.47
CA LYS A 39 9.66 -7.12 1.66
C LYS A 39 9.26 -6.32 2.90
N ASN A 40 8.85 -7.03 3.94
CA ASN A 40 8.46 -6.43 5.21
C ASN A 40 7.43 -5.33 5.04
N PHE A 41 6.47 -5.58 4.15
CA PHE A 41 5.37 -4.65 3.92
C PHE A 41 4.39 -4.77 5.08
N SER A 42 4.17 -3.66 5.77
CA SER A 42 3.28 -3.59 6.93
C SER A 42 2.36 -2.40 6.81
N ILE A 43 1.11 -2.58 7.26
CA ILE A 43 0.16 -1.48 7.31
C ILE A 43 -0.38 -1.40 8.73
N TYR A 44 -0.34 -0.21 9.30
CA TYR A 44 -0.86 0.08 10.63
C TYR A 44 -1.99 1.08 10.53
N ILE A 45 -2.85 1.11 11.53
CA ILE A 45 -3.94 2.07 11.56
C ILE A 45 -3.95 2.82 12.88
N TYR A 46 -4.22 4.12 12.81
CA TYR A 46 -4.53 4.94 13.96
C TYR A 46 -5.73 5.83 13.59
N LYS A 47 -6.86 5.63 14.29
CA LYS A 47 -8.12 6.30 13.96
C LYS A 47 -8.48 6.04 12.49
N THR A 48 -8.52 7.07 11.66
CA THR A 48 -8.85 6.95 10.23
C THR A 48 -7.63 7.18 9.34
N THR A 49 -6.44 6.91 9.86
CA THR A 49 -5.21 7.04 9.08
C THR A 49 -4.48 5.71 9.04
N LEU A 50 -4.13 5.29 7.83
CA LEU A 50 -3.32 4.11 7.60
C LEU A 50 -1.87 4.52 7.40
N PHE A 51 -0.97 3.77 8.01
CA PHE A 51 0.48 3.97 7.88
C PHE A 51 1.07 2.73 7.25
N GLY A 52 1.69 2.90 6.08
CA GLY A 52 2.33 1.82 5.38
C GLY A 52 3.84 1.91 5.50
N TYR A 53 4.50 0.76 5.52
CA TYR A 53 5.96 0.66 5.52
C TYR A 53 6.35 -0.53 4.68
N PHE A 54 7.38 -0.38 3.87
CA PHE A 54 7.97 -1.52 3.18
C PHE A 54 9.44 -1.28 2.90
N GLU A 55 10.13 -2.38 2.60
CA GLU A 55 11.53 -2.40 2.21
C GLU A 55 11.63 -2.86 0.77
N TYR A 56 12.39 -2.13 -0.01
CA TYR A 56 12.55 -2.42 -1.42
C TYR A 56 13.98 -2.91 -1.69
N HIS A 57 14.09 -4.05 -2.33
CA HIS A 57 15.36 -4.73 -2.61
C HIS A 57 15.69 -4.82 -4.10
N GLY A 58 15.02 -4.06 -4.95
CA GLY A 58 15.25 -4.05 -6.38
C GLY A 58 16.12 -2.89 -6.83
N ASN A 59 16.11 -2.65 -8.14
CA ASN A 59 16.89 -1.60 -8.76
C ASN A 59 16.08 -0.42 -9.29
N ASN A 60 14.77 -0.59 -9.41
CA ASN A 60 13.89 0.46 -9.94
C ASN A 60 12.48 0.24 -9.40
N LEU A 61 12.18 0.89 -8.28
CA LEU A 61 10.89 0.74 -7.61
C LEU A 61 9.72 1.09 -8.51
N LYS A 62 9.83 2.18 -9.26
CA LYS A 62 8.75 2.62 -10.13
C LYS A 62 8.42 1.55 -11.17
N LEU A 63 9.42 0.97 -11.78
CA LEU A 63 9.23 -0.07 -12.78
C LEU A 63 8.62 -1.33 -12.16
N ASP A 64 9.11 -1.73 -10.99
CA ASP A 64 8.57 -2.89 -10.30
C ASP A 64 7.12 -2.69 -9.88
N MET A 65 6.77 -1.50 -9.42
CA MET A 65 5.38 -1.19 -9.06
C MET A 65 4.46 -1.05 -10.27
N GLU A 66 4.98 -0.61 -11.40
CA GLU A 66 4.19 -0.55 -12.64
C GLU A 66 3.67 -1.93 -13.06
N SER A 67 4.39 -3.00 -12.70
CA SER A 67 3.93 -4.35 -12.99
C SER A 67 2.61 -4.69 -12.31
N TRP A 68 2.29 -4.03 -11.21
CA TRP A 68 1.03 -4.26 -10.48
C TRP A 68 -0.17 -3.84 -11.33
N ALA A 69 -0.04 -2.80 -12.13
CA ALA A 69 -1.13 -2.32 -12.99
C ALA A 69 -1.48 -3.33 -14.08
N ASN A 70 -0.58 -4.26 -14.39
CA ASN A 70 -0.80 -5.29 -15.38
C ASN A 70 -1.24 -6.63 -14.75
N ASN A 71 -1.39 -6.68 -13.44
CA ASN A 71 -1.80 -7.88 -12.73
C ASN A 71 -3.31 -7.82 -12.47
N GLU A 72 -4.05 -8.78 -13.04
CA GLU A 72 -5.51 -8.79 -12.95
C GLU A 72 -6.01 -8.87 -11.51
N LYS A 73 -5.37 -9.70 -10.68
CA LYS A 73 -5.77 -9.85 -9.29
C LYS A 73 -5.50 -8.58 -8.47
N MET A 74 -4.39 -7.91 -8.76
CA MET A 74 -4.10 -6.63 -8.12
C MET A 74 -5.13 -5.58 -8.53
N GLN A 75 -5.55 -5.56 -9.78
CA GLN A 75 -6.59 -4.64 -10.25
C GLN A 75 -7.92 -4.90 -9.54
N GLU A 76 -8.28 -6.17 -9.34
CA GLU A 76 -9.50 -6.53 -8.59
C GLU A 76 -9.40 -6.07 -7.15
N TRP A 77 -8.24 -6.26 -6.52
CA TRP A 77 -7.98 -5.84 -5.16
C TRP A 77 -8.13 -4.32 -5.03
N TRP A 78 -7.58 -3.57 -5.96
CA TRP A 78 -7.70 -2.11 -5.97
C TRP A 78 -9.14 -1.65 -6.14
N LYS A 79 -9.92 -2.31 -7.00
CA LYS A 79 -11.33 -1.96 -7.19
C LYS A 79 -12.13 -2.09 -5.89
N ILE A 80 -11.75 -3.03 -5.06
CA ILE A 80 -12.40 -3.23 -3.76
C ILE A 80 -11.94 -2.16 -2.76
N HIS A 81 -10.65 -1.87 -2.73
CA HIS A 81 -10.05 -1.08 -1.66
C HIS A 81 -10.01 0.42 -1.92
N ILE A 82 -9.82 0.85 -3.16
CA ILE A 82 -9.75 2.29 -3.46
C ILE A 82 -11.00 3.04 -2.97
N PRO A 83 -12.23 2.51 -3.17
CA PRO A 83 -13.41 3.20 -2.65
C PRO A 83 -13.48 3.31 -1.12
N MET A 84 -12.71 2.51 -0.40
CA MET A 84 -12.65 2.59 1.07
C MET A 84 -11.76 3.72 1.55
N MET A 85 -10.86 4.21 0.69
CA MET A 85 -9.85 5.18 1.06
C MET A 85 -10.39 6.60 1.01
N GLU A 86 -9.74 7.45 1.79
CA GLU A 86 -10.03 8.88 1.83
C GLU A 86 -8.69 9.61 1.92
N PRO A 87 -8.10 9.99 0.77
CA PRO A 87 -6.80 10.65 0.77
C PRO A 87 -6.77 11.85 1.69
N LEU A 88 -5.66 11.98 2.45
CA LEU A 88 -5.53 13.03 3.46
C LEU A 88 -5.39 14.42 2.86
N ASP A 89 -4.88 14.48 1.66
CA ASP A 89 -4.57 15.74 0.99
C ASP A 89 -4.70 15.50 -0.50
N GLU A 90 -4.38 16.50 -1.29
CA GLU A 90 -4.35 16.38 -2.74
C GLU A 90 -3.17 15.51 -3.18
N GLY A 91 -3.03 14.34 -2.56
CA GLY A 91 -1.90 13.46 -2.83
C GLY A 91 -1.59 13.39 -4.31
N ASN A 92 -0.33 13.60 -4.66
CA ASN A 92 0.14 13.64 -6.04
C ASN A 92 0.20 12.27 -6.70
N ARG A 93 -0.25 11.25 -6.00
CA ARG A 93 -0.22 9.87 -6.50
C ARG A 93 -1.62 9.43 -6.85
N ASP A 94 -1.73 8.66 -7.92
CA ASP A 94 -3.02 8.15 -8.41
C ASP A 94 -3.73 7.30 -7.36
N ASP A 95 -2.97 6.62 -6.50
CA ASP A 95 -3.54 5.76 -5.46
C ASP A 95 -3.89 6.51 -4.17
N GLY A 96 -3.56 7.79 -4.08
CA GLY A 96 -3.85 8.62 -2.91
C GLY A 96 -2.88 8.49 -1.75
N TRP A 97 -1.93 7.57 -1.81
CA TRP A 97 -0.92 7.43 -0.76
C TRP A 97 0.09 8.58 -0.83
N ILE A 98 0.48 9.09 0.33
CA ILE A 98 1.49 10.14 0.44
C ILE A 98 2.75 9.51 1.03
N TYR A 99 3.84 9.54 0.28
CA TYR A 99 5.13 9.03 0.75
C TYR A 99 5.81 10.08 1.63
N MET A 100 6.34 9.61 2.75
CA MET A 100 6.97 10.49 3.73
C MET A 100 8.49 10.40 3.62
N ASP A 101 9.14 11.54 3.92
CA ASP A 101 10.60 11.58 3.93
C ASP A 101 11.14 10.95 5.21
N GLU A 102 12.18 10.15 5.08
CA GLU A 102 12.89 9.61 6.23
C GLU A 102 13.79 10.72 6.79
N ILE A 103 13.58 11.08 8.05
CA ILE A 103 14.36 12.16 8.68
C ILE A 103 15.37 11.63 9.70
N PHE A 104 15.29 10.35 10.04
CA PHE A 104 16.21 9.73 11.00
C PHE A 104 16.25 8.23 10.80
N HIS A 105 17.44 7.68 10.85
CA HIS A 105 17.66 6.24 10.86
C HIS A 105 18.99 5.95 11.56
N THR A 106 19.04 4.90 12.35
CA THR A 106 20.26 4.50 13.03
C THR A 106 20.67 3.07 12.72
#